data_3bfc42f54d1b6555b425960c7924e0d1
#
_entry.id   3bfc42f54d1b6555b425960c7924e0d1
#
_cell.length_a   1.000
_cell.length_b   1.000
_cell.length_c   1.000
_cell.angle_alpha   90.00
_cell.angle_beta   90.00
_cell.angle_gamma   90.00
#
_symmetry.space_group_name_H-M   'P 1'
#
loop_
_entity.id
_entity.type
_entity.pdbx_description
1 polymer ?
#
loop_
_entity_poly.entity_id
_entity_poly.type
_entity_poly.pdbx_seq_one_letter_code
_entity_poly.pdbx_strand_id
1 'polypeptide(L)'
;YSKEIPLYPVPEEMTFEEYQDLNRDIGVALLKMALMPIPGTIHSYANEPKTAKKLRRLFAGGLLSILVGNSMMEEEDWKESSYPITIINENTSNERRYEMIPVEITGTDTTYRLMELDKDYTGRGNILIPLGIGMLIYSYFYDSYNGVKIIEQKRHAVRFKYGKQLKFSLRPQVGLFSHKAAINFSLYF
;
A
#
# COMPACT_ATOMS: atom_id res chain seq x y z
N TYR A 1 16.00 -3.38 -23.13
CA TYR A 1 14.80 -3.85 -23.88
C TYR A 1 14.82 -5.36 -23.83
N SER A 2 14.15 -5.97 -22.86
CA SER A 2 13.83 -7.38 -22.91
C SER A 2 12.84 -7.56 -24.05
N LYS A 3 13.29 -8.13 -25.17
CA LYS A 3 12.39 -8.57 -26.24
C LYS A 3 11.52 -9.65 -25.61
N GLU A 4 10.25 -9.34 -25.38
CA GLU A 4 9.28 -10.35 -25.00
C GLU A 4 9.23 -11.38 -26.13
N ILE A 5 9.75 -12.56 -25.88
CA ILE A 5 9.75 -13.63 -26.88
C ILE A 5 8.30 -14.11 -26.98
N PRO A 6 7.66 -14.04 -28.13
CA PRO A 6 6.32 -14.55 -28.29
C PRO A 6 6.29 -16.03 -27.97
N LEU A 7 5.39 -16.45 -27.07
CA LEU A 7 5.21 -17.84 -26.65
C LEU A 7 4.70 -18.75 -27.80
N TYR A 8 4.15 -18.14 -28.85
CA TYR A 8 3.58 -18.81 -30.03
C TYR A 8 3.84 -18.00 -31.28
N PRO A 9 3.82 -18.63 -32.48
CA PRO A 9 3.87 -17.90 -33.73
C PRO A 9 2.73 -16.89 -33.79
N VAL A 10 3.03 -15.67 -34.24
CA VAL A 10 2.02 -14.61 -34.42
C VAL A 10 1.03 -15.09 -35.49
N PRO A 11 -0.28 -15.09 -35.20
CA PRO A 11 -1.28 -15.48 -36.18
C PRO A 11 -1.29 -14.54 -37.37
N GLU A 12 -1.56 -15.05 -38.57
CA GLU A 12 -1.63 -14.26 -39.80
C GLU A 12 -2.66 -13.12 -39.74
N GLU A 13 -3.70 -13.29 -38.91
CA GLU A 13 -4.80 -12.32 -38.72
C GLU A 13 -4.46 -11.20 -37.72
N MET A 14 -3.28 -11.22 -37.08
CA MET A 14 -2.88 -10.29 -36.03
C MET A 14 -1.54 -9.66 -36.36
N THR A 15 -1.43 -8.34 -36.15
CA THR A 15 -0.14 -7.67 -36.30
C THR A 15 0.78 -8.04 -35.12
N PHE A 16 2.09 -7.95 -35.35
CA PHE A 16 3.05 -8.22 -34.29
C PHE A 16 2.90 -7.27 -33.09
N GLU A 17 2.53 -6.03 -33.36
CA GLU A 17 2.29 -5.01 -32.32
C GLU A 17 1.07 -5.36 -31.45
N GLU A 18 -0.04 -5.79 -32.09
CA GLU A 18 -1.22 -6.28 -31.36
C GLU A 18 -0.90 -7.50 -30.51
N TYR A 19 -0.12 -8.44 -31.08
CA TYR A 19 0.30 -9.61 -30.34
C TYR A 19 1.14 -9.26 -29.10
N GLN A 20 2.11 -8.35 -29.23
CA GLN A 20 2.91 -7.87 -28.09
C GLN A 20 2.04 -7.17 -27.04
N ASP A 21 1.07 -6.37 -27.46
CA ASP A 21 0.18 -5.67 -26.53
C ASP A 21 -0.71 -6.64 -25.74
N LEU A 22 -1.18 -7.67 -26.39
CA LEU A 22 -2.06 -8.67 -25.77
C LEU A 22 -1.29 -9.76 -24.97
N ASN A 23 -0.01 -9.99 -25.26
CA ASN A 23 0.80 -11.02 -24.62
C ASN A 23 1.90 -10.46 -23.72
N ARG A 24 1.62 -9.42 -22.95
CA ARG A 24 2.57 -8.79 -22.02
C ARG A 24 2.91 -9.71 -20.85
N ASP A 25 4.14 -9.64 -20.36
CA ASP A 25 4.59 -10.46 -19.24
C ASP A 25 4.24 -9.81 -17.88
N ILE A 26 3.67 -10.61 -16.98
CA ILE A 26 3.30 -10.18 -15.63
C ILE A 26 4.55 -9.90 -14.78
N GLY A 27 5.60 -10.72 -14.93
CA GLY A 27 6.85 -10.51 -14.20
C GLY A 27 7.52 -9.19 -14.54
N VAL A 28 7.49 -8.80 -15.82
CA VAL A 28 7.97 -7.49 -16.28
C VAL A 28 7.10 -6.35 -15.71
N ALA A 29 5.79 -6.53 -15.62
CA ALA A 29 4.89 -5.55 -15.01
C ALA A 29 5.22 -5.31 -13.55
N LEU A 30 5.40 -6.39 -12.78
CA LEU A 30 5.76 -6.34 -11.35
C LEU A 30 7.16 -5.75 -11.15
N LEU A 31 8.12 -6.11 -12.00
CA LEU A 31 9.46 -5.52 -11.95
C LEU A 31 9.42 -4.01 -12.22
N LYS A 32 8.66 -3.56 -13.21
CA LYS A 32 8.47 -2.13 -13.46
C LYS A 32 7.87 -1.41 -12.26
N MET A 33 6.88 -2.01 -11.61
CA MET A 33 6.29 -1.44 -10.38
C MET A 33 7.29 -1.40 -9.23
N ALA A 34 8.15 -2.42 -9.08
CA ALA A 34 9.19 -2.44 -8.05
C ALA A 34 10.26 -1.37 -8.28
N LEU A 35 10.65 -1.14 -9.54
CA LEU A 35 11.63 -0.12 -9.91
C LEU A 35 11.05 1.31 -9.88
N MET A 36 9.79 1.45 -10.21
CA MET A 36 9.07 2.73 -10.21
C MET A 36 7.78 2.57 -9.40
N PRO A 37 7.84 2.70 -8.08
CA PRO A 37 6.71 2.48 -7.18
C PRO A 37 5.70 3.63 -7.24
N ILE A 38 5.22 3.93 -8.44
CA ILE A 38 4.18 4.94 -8.71
C ILE A 38 2.93 4.20 -9.19
N PRO A 39 1.78 4.36 -8.53
CA PRO A 39 0.53 3.75 -8.97
C PRO A 39 0.17 4.13 -10.40
N GLY A 40 -0.38 3.18 -11.13
CA GLY A 40 -0.65 3.30 -12.56
C GLY A 40 0.50 2.79 -13.45
N THR A 41 1.57 2.27 -12.87
CA THR A 41 2.70 1.70 -13.63
C THR A 41 2.29 0.41 -14.34
N ILE A 42 1.58 -0.48 -13.65
CA ILE A 42 1.09 -1.75 -14.23
C ILE A 42 0.02 -1.49 -15.28
N HIS A 43 -0.95 -0.60 -15.01
CA HIS A 43 -1.95 -0.22 -16.01
C HIS A 43 -1.33 0.47 -17.23
N SER A 44 -0.30 1.29 -17.02
CA SER A 44 0.43 1.91 -18.15
C SER A 44 1.13 0.84 -19.00
N TYR A 45 1.73 -0.15 -18.33
CA TYR A 45 2.34 -1.29 -19.02
C TYR A 45 1.29 -2.17 -19.72
N ALA A 46 0.11 -2.33 -19.12
CA ALA A 46 -1.01 -3.08 -19.71
C ALA A 46 -1.70 -2.34 -20.87
N ASN A 47 -1.18 -1.20 -21.34
CA ASN A 47 -1.80 -0.33 -22.33
C ASN A 47 -3.20 0.16 -21.92
N GLU A 48 -3.32 0.58 -20.66
CA GLU A 48 -4.53 1.18 -20.08
C GLU A 48 -4.23 2.62 -19.58
N PRO A 49 -3.89 3.56 -20.49
CA PRO A 49 -3.39 4.88 -20.09
C PRO A 49 -4.43 5.72 -19.34
N LYS A 50 -5.72 5.50 -19.60
CA LYS A 50 -6.80 6.24 -18.92
C LYS A 50 -6.85 5.88 -17.43
N THR A 51 -6.80 4.60 -17.11
CA THR A 51 -6.78 4.09 -15.72
C THR A 51 -5.49 4.46 -15.01
N ALA A 52 -4.35 4.30 -15.69
CA ALA A 52 -3.05 4.73 -15.16
C ALA A 52 -3.04 6.20 -14.75
N LYS A 53 -3.61 7.09 -15.59
CA LYS A 53 -3.71 8.53 -15.32
C LYS A 53 -4.63 8.84 -14.13
N LYS A 54 -5.74 8.11 -13.99
CA LYS A 54 -6.64 8.24 -12.82
C LYS A 54 -5.93 7.86 -11.52
N LEU A 55 -5.20 6.74 -11.52
CA LEU A 55 -4.48 6.27 -10.34
C LEU A 55 -3.38 7.23 -9.91
N ARG A 56 -2.62 7.78 -10.86
CA ARG A 56 -1.60 8.81 -10.58
C ARG A 56 -2.20 10.08 -9.99
N ARG A 57 -3.36 10.51 -10.49
CA ARG A 57 -4.08 11.67 -9.93
C ARG A 57 -4.58 11.39 -8.51
N LEU A 58 -5.12 10.19 -8.28
CA LEU A 58 -5.58 9.77 -6.96
C LEU A 58 -4.42 9.72 -5.97
N PHE A 59 -3.28 9.17 -6.37
CA PHE A 59 -2.04 9.14 -5.59
C PHE A 59 -1.56 10.56 -5.24
N ALA A 60 -1.48 11.45 -6.23
CA ALA A 60 -1.09 12.84 -6.00
C ALA A 60 -2.07 13.57 -5.08
N GLY A 61 -3.37 13.34 -5.24
CA GLY A 61 -4.41 13.85 -4.35
C GLY A 61 -4.26 13.34 -2.91
N GLY A 62 -3.92 12.07 -2.76
CA GLY A 62 -3.64 11.47 -1.44
C GLY A 62 -2.44 12.13 -0.75
N LEU A 63 -1.33 12.34 -1.47
CA LEU A 63 -0.16 13.05 -0.94
C LEU A 63 -0.51 14.48 -0.54
N LEU A 64 -1.23 15.21 -1.38
CA LEU A 64 -1.67 16.57 -1.08
C LEU A 64 -2.59 16.59 0.15
N SER A 65 -3.50 15.63 0.27
CA SER A 65 -4.40 15.52 1.42
C SER A 65 -3.63 15.32 2.73
N ILE A 66 -2.57 14.50 2.72
CA ILE A 66 -1.70 14.29 3.88
C ILE A 66 -0.94 15.57 4.22
N LEU A 67 -0.34 16.23 3.22
CA LEU A 67 0.41 17.47 3.44
C LEU A 67 -0.46 18.60 3.99
N VAL A 68 -1.63 18.81 3.38
CA VAL A 68 -2.59 19.81 3.85
C VAL A 68 -3.14 19.41 5.22
N GLY A 69 -3.48 18.12 5.42
CA GLY A 69 -3.94 17.62 6.70
C GLY A 69 -2.93 17.87 7.81
N ASN A 70 -1.65 17.58 7.56
CA ASN A 70 -0.60 17.83 8.53
C ASN A 70 -0.43 19.34 8.87
N SER A 71 -0.60 20.22 7.89
CA SER A 71 -0.53 21.67 8.12
C SER A 71 -1.76 22.24 8.86
N MET A 72 -2.84 21.46 8.94
CA MET A 72 -4.09 21.81 9.63
C MET A 72 -4.24 21.10 10.97
N MET A 73 -3.23 20.36 11.41
CA MET A 73 -3.15 19.81 12.76
C MET A 73 -2.68 20.90 13.71
N GLU A 74 -3.41 21.07 14.78
CA GLU A 74 -3.07 21.96 15.89
C GLU A 74 -2.62 21.08 17.07
N GLU A 75 -1.50 21.44 17.69
CA GLU A 75 -1.08 20.82 18.96
C GLU A 75 -2.04 21.29 20.06
N GLU A 76 -2.74 20.35 20.66
CA GLU A 76 -3.45 20.61 21.92
C GLU A 76 -2.53 20.35 23.12
N ASP A 77 -3.08 20.62 24.31
CA ASP A 77 -2.39 20.36 25.55
C ASP A 77 -2.08 18.87 25.74
N TRP A 78 -1.16 18.61 26.67
CA TRP A 78 -0.82 17.27 27.06
C TRP A 78 -2.06 16.54 27.61
N LYS A 79 -2.15 15.24 27.34
CA LYS A 79 -3.22 14.39 27.89
C LYS A 79 -3.28 14.54 29.40
N GLU A 80 -4.49 14.62 29.93
CA GLU A 80 -4.69 14.61 31.38
C GLU A 80 -4.21 13.30 31.96
N SER A 81 -3.44 13.39 33.05
CA SER A 81 -2.95 12.24 33.80
C SER A 81 -3.61 12.16 35.16
N SER A 82 -3.96 10.94 35.57
CA SER A 82 -4.44 10.66 36.94
C SER A 82 -3.30 10.49 37.94
N TYR A 83 -2.05 10.45 37.48
CA TYR A 83 -0.85 10.26 38.28
C TYR A 83 0.01 11.53 38.32
N PRO A 84 0.91 11.65 39.31
CA PRO A 84 1.87 12.75 39.33
C PRO A 84 2.70 12.76 38.04
N ILE A 85 2.96 13.99 37.54
CA ILE A 85 3.68 14.20 36.28
C ILE A 85 5.08 14.72 36.59
N THR A 86 6.08 14.18 35.92
CA THR A 86 7.45 14.72 35.87
C THR A 86 7.69 15.36 34.51
N ILE A 87 8.17 16.60 34.48
CA ILE A 87 8.45 17.35 33.25
C ILE A 87 9.95 17.40 33.05
N ILE A 88 10.41 17.05 31.86
CA ILE A 88 11.80 17.15 31.43
C ILE A 88 11.89 18.21 30.35
N ASN A 89 12.90 19.09 30.43
CA ASN A 89 13.12 20.21 29.52
C ASN A 89 11.92 21.17 29.43
N GLU A 90 11.35 21.50 30.59
CA GLU A 90 10.21 22.42 30.69
C GLU A 90 10.46 23.72 29.94
N ASN A 91 9.43 24.23 29.26
CA ASN A 91 9.45 25.44 28.44
C ASN A 91 10.45 25.44 27.26
N THR A 92 10.84 24.27 26.77
CA THR A 92 11.65 24.14 25.57
C THR A 92 10.91 23.39 24.47
N SER A 93 11.40 23.49 23.23
CA SER A 93 10.83 22.74 22.09
C SER A 93 10.93 21.21 22.25
N ASN A 94 11.72 20.73 23.22
CA ASN A 94 11.95 19.32 23.53
C ASN A 94 11.33 18.93 24.90
N GLU A 95 10.30 19.65 25.34
CA GLU A 95 9.58 19.32 26.58
C GLU A 95 8.93 17.93 26.43
N ARG A 96 9.15 17.10 27.45
CA ARG A 96 8.53 15.79 27.60
C ARG A 96 7.92 15.66 28.98
N ARG A 97 6.72 15.08 29.05
CA ARG A 97 6.01 14.82 30.29
C ARG A 97 5.85 13.33 30.48
N TYR A 98 6.09 12.88 31.70
CA TYR A 98 5.99 11.47 32.07
C TYR A 98 5.05 11.33 33.26
N GLU A 99 4.13 10.38 33.19
CA GLU A 99 3.33 9.93 34.33
C GLU A 99 4.18 9.04 35.24
N MET A 100 4.08 9.25 36.54
CA MET A 100 4.72 8.40 37.56
C MET A 100 3.70 7.37 38.07
N ILE A 101 3.64 6.20 37.42
CA ILE A 101 2.73 5.13 37.82
C ILE A 101 3.39 4.32 38.94
N PRO A 102 2.79 4.21 40.13
CA PRO A 102 3.35 3.41 41.21
C PRO A 102 3.28 1.91 40.85
N VAL A 103 4.41 1.22 40.92
CA VAL A 103 4.51 -0.21 40.61
C VAL A 103 4.68 -1.05 41.88
N GLU A 104 5.45 -0.56 42.83
CA GLU A 104 5.73 -1.27 44.07
C GLU A 104 5.80 -0.30 45.25
N ILE A 105 5.17 -0.67 46.34
CA ILE A 105 5.19 0.09 47.60
C ILE A 105 5.82 -0.79 48.69
N THR A 106 7.05 -0.46 49.10
CA THR A 106 7.76 -1.17 50.14
C THR A 106 7.97 -0.24 51.33
N GLY A 107 7.07 -0.33 52.32
CA GLY A 107 7.11 0.55 53.47
C GLY A 107 6.84 2.00 53.13
N THR A 108 7.82 2.89 53.29
CA THR A 108 7.77 4.30 52.94
C THR A 108 8.29 4.61 51.53
N ASP A 109 8.89 3.63 50.86
CA ASP A 109 9.46 3.80 49.52
C ASP A 109 8.48 3.32 48.44
N THR A 110 8.29 4.15 47.42
CA THR A 110 7.44 3.84 46.27
C THR A 110 8.28 3.87 45.01
N THR A 111 8.30 2.74 44.29
CA THR A 111 8.95 2.64 42.98
C THR A 111 7.95 3.02 41.91
N TYR A 112 8.33 3.97 41.07
CA TYR A 112 7.50 4.48 39.96
C TYR A 112 8.00 3.97 38.61
N ARG A 113 7.06 3.63 37.77
CA ARG A 113 7.29 3.44 36.32
C ARG A 113 6.96 4.75 35.62
N LEU A 114 7.91 5.26 34.85
CA LEU A 114 7.68 6.43 34.02
C LEU A 114 7.04 6.01 32.69
N MET A 115 5.91 6.60 32.35
CA MET A 115 5.23 6.43 31.08
C MET A 115 5.12 7.78 30.40
N GLU A 116 5.62 7.90 29.17
CA GLU A 116 5.59 9.15 28.41
C GLU A 116 4.15 9.52 28.08
N LEU A 117 3.78 10.76 28.33
CA LEU A 117 2.49 11.34 27.98
C LEU A 117 2.54 11.86 26.55
N ASP A 118 1.60 11.44 25.74
CA ASP A 118 1.43 11.97 24.39
C ASP A 118 0.67 13.31 24.42
N LYS A 119 0.96 14.16 23.45
CA LYS A 119 0.13 15.33 23.17
C LYS A 119 -1.06 14.94 22.33
N ASP A 120 -2.23 15.50 22.63
CA ASP A 120 -3.37 15.34 21.75
C ASP A 120 -3.26 16.34 20.59
N TYR A 121 -3.47 15.81 19.40
CA TYR A 121 -3.51 16.61 18.19
C TYR A 121 -4.95 16.70 17.71
N THR A 122 -5.48 17.90 17.65
CA THR A 122 -6.80 18.15 17.08
C THR A 122 -6.70 18.95 15.78
N GLY A 123 -7.83 19.11 15.14
CA GLY A 123 -7.93 19.88 13.91
C GLY A 123 -8.53 19.08 12.76
N ARG A 124 -8.80 19.78 11.68
CA ARG A 124 -9.37 19.18 10.45
C ARG A 124 -8.42 18.21 9.76
N GLY A 125 -7.15 18.23 10.12
CA GLY A 125 -6.13 17.29 9.67
C GLY A 125 -6.46 15.85 10.03
N ASN A 126 -7.16 15.60 11.13
CA ASN A 126 -7.58 14.26 11.58
C ASN A 126 -8.44 13.50 10.55
N ILE A 127 -9.12 14.18 9.65
CA ILE A 127 -9.90 13.55 8.56
C ILE A 127 -9.07 13.47 7.28
N LEU A 128 -8.30 14.53 6.97
CA LEU A 128 -7.56 14.63 5.72
C LEU A 128 -6.40 13.62 5.64
N ILE A 129 -5.71 13.38 6.75
CA ILE A 129 -4.58 12.45 6.79
C ILE A 129 -5.04 11.01 6.53
N PRO A 130 -6.02 10.43 7.27
CA PRO A 130 -6.51 9.09 6.97
C PRO A 130 -7.11 8.96 5.56
N LEU A 131 -7.81 9.99 5.08
CA LEU A 131 -8.32 10.02 3.71
C LEU A 131 -7.19 9.93 2.69
N GLY A 132 -6.13 10.71 2.86
CA GLY A 132 -4.95 10.69 2.01
C GLY A 132 -4.26 9.32 2.02
N ILE A 133 -4.05 8.74 3.21
CA ILE A 133 -3.49 7.38 3.36
C ILE A 133 -4.36 6.35 2.63
N GLY A 134 -5.69 6.43 2.81
CA GLY A 134 -6.63 5.55 2.12
C GLY A 134 -6.52 5.64 0.60
N MET A 135 -6.38 6.85 0.04
CA MET A 135 -6.16 7.06 -1.40
C MET A 135 -4.84 6.44 -1.88
N LEU A 136 -3.75 6.55 -1.09
CA LEU A 136 -2.47 5.94 -1.43
C LEU A 136 -2.58 4.42 -1.45
N ILE A 137 -3.10 3.82 -0.38
CA ILE A 137 -3.27 2.37 -0.25
C ILE A 137 -4.15 1.85 -1.39
N TYR A 138 -5.31 2.46 -1.61
CA TYR A 138 -6.23 2.05 -2.68
C TYR A 138 -5.56 2.11 -4.06
N SER A 139 -4.83 3.19 -4.37
CA SER A 139 -4.20 3.36 -5.68
C SER A 139 -3.17 2.27 -5.97
N TYR A 140 -2.38 1.86 -4.97
CA TYR A 140 -1.41 0.76 -5.09
C TYR A 140 -2.07 -0.60 -5.23
N PHE A 141 -3.05 -0.90 -4.37
CA PHE A 141 -3.76 -2.17 -4.43
C PHE A 141 -4.52 -2.33 -5.74
N TYR A 142 -5.19 -1.27 -6.18
CA TYR A 142 -5.93 -1.32 -7.43
C TYR A 142 -5.01 -1.48 -8.64
N ASP A 143 -3.87 -0.77 -8.68
CA ASP A 143 -2.89 -0.93 -9.78
C ASP A 143 -2.34 -2.35 -9.83
N SER A 144 -1.95 -2.90 -8.67
CA SER A 144 -1.38 -4.24 -8.57
C SER A 144 -2.39 -5.31 -8.96
N TYR A 145 -3.54 -5.32 -8.31
CA TYR A 145 -4.52 -6.39 -8.51
C TYR A 145 -5.20 -6.31 -9.87
N ASN A 146 -5.77 -5.14 -10.21
CA ASN A 146 -6.54 -4.98 -11.43
C ASN A 146 -5.65 -4.90 -12.67
N GLY A 147 -4.47 -4.28 -12.56
CA GLY A 147 -3.50 -4.22 -13.64
C GLY A 147 -2.99 -5.60 -14.04
N VAL A 148 -2.63 -6.45 -13.08
CA VAL A 148 -2.24 -7.86 -13.34
C VAL A 148 -3.39 -8.64 -13.96
N LYS A 149 -4.60 -8.47 -13.44
CA LYS A 149 -5.80 -9.12 -13.98
C LYS A 149 -6.07 -8.74 -15.44
N ILE A 150 -5.89 -7.48 -15.80
CA ILE A 150 -6.06 -7.01 -17.19
C ILE A 150 -5.00 -7.66 -18.11
N ILE A 151 -3.74 -7.71 -17.68
CA ILE A 151 -2.68 -8.38 -18.45
C ILE A 151 -3.03 -9.84 -18.66
N GLU A 152 -3.48 -10.53 -17.60
CA GLU A 152 -3.88 -11.93 -17.66
C GLU A 152 -5.07 -12.14 -18.60
N GLN A 153 -6.09 -11.29 -18.52
CA GLN A 153 -7.25 -11.35 -19.43
C GLN A 153 -6.84 -11.17 -20.89
N LYS A 154 -5.97 -10.21 -21.20
CA LYS A 154 -5.43 -10.00 -22.55
C LYS A 154 -4.66 -11.24 -23.02
N ARG A 155 -3.79 -11.80 -22.19
CA ARG A 155 -3.05 -13.03 -22.49
C ARG A 155 -3.97 -14.21 -22.73
N HIS A 156 -5.02 -14.36 -21.91
CA HIS A 156 -6.01 -15.43 -22.09
C HIS A 156 -6.79 -15.27 -23.40
N ALA A 157 -7.16 -14.07 -23.79
CA ALA A 157 -7.85 -13.84 -25.07
C ALA A 157 -7.02 -14.35 -26.25
N VAL A 158 -5.71 -14.08 -26.26
CA VAL A 158 -4.80 -14.58 -27.29
C VAL A 158 -4.65 -16.11 -27.22
N ARG A 159 -4.43 -16.64 -26.02
CA ARG A 159 -4.20 -18.09 -25.82
C ARG A 159 -5.45 -18.91 -26.09
N PHE A 160 -6.63 -18.41 -25.71
CA PHE A 160 -7.88 -19.09 -26.00
C PHE A 160 -8.17 -19.14 -27.49
N LYS A 161 -7.92 -18.05 -28.20
CA LYS A 161 -8.13 -17.97 -29.65
C LYS A 161 -7.17 -18.90 -30.42
N TYR A 162 -5.96 -19.11 -29.91
CA TYR A 162 -4.87 -19.83 -30.61
C TYR A 162 -4.39 -21.12 -29.92
N GLY A 163 -5.09 -21.64 -28.96
CA GLY A 163 -5.07 -23.08 -28.69
C GLY A 163 -4.31 -23.61 -27.48
N LYS A 164 -3.93 -22.82 -26.45
CA LYS A 164 -3.53 -23.41 -25.15
C LYS A 164 -3.97 -22.56 -23.98
N GLN A 165 -4.87 -23.10 -23.14
CA GLN A 165 -5.21 -22.52 -21.85
C GLN A 165 -4.11 -22.83 -20.83
N LEU A 166 -3.30 -21.86 -20.46
CA LEU A 166 -2.57 -21.90 -19.20
C LEU A 166 -3.50 -21.36 -18.11
N LYS A 167 -4.00 -22.24 -17.26
CA LYS A 167 -4.79 -21.84 -16.10
C LYS A 167 -3.84 -21.48 -14.95
N PHE A 168 -3.71 -20.21 -14.69
CA PHE A 168 -3.05 -19.70 -13.50
C PHE A 168 -4.10 -19.50 -12.40
N SER A 169 -3.93 -20.11 -11.25
CA SER A 169 -4.79 -19.91 -10.10
C SER A 169 -3.95 -19.45 -8.90
N LEU A 170 -4.23 -18.25 -8.43
CA LEU A 170 -3.72 -17.67 -7.19
C LEU A 170 -4.83 -17.81 -6.13
N ARG A 171 -4.63 -18.68 -5.15
CA ARG A 171 -5.56 -18.81 -4.02
C ARG A 171 -4.85 -18.41 -2.74
N PRO A 172 -5.17 -17.24 -2.16
CA PRO A 172 -4.72 -16.93 -0.81
C PRO A 172 -5.48 -17.84 0.17
N GLN A 173 -4.76 -18.56 1.01
CA GLN A 173 -5.30 -19.29 2.14
C GLN A 173 -4.90 -18.57 3.42
N VAL A 174 -5.88 -18.03 4.12
CA VAL A 174 -5.68 -17.45 5.45
C VAL A 174 -6.34 -18.38 6.47
N GLY A 175 -5.52 -19.07 7.24
CA GLY A 175 -6.00 -19.89 8.36
C GLY A 175 -6.19 -19.03 9.60
N LEU A 176 -7.42 -18.59 9.87
CA LEU A 176 -7.76 -17.73 11.00
C LEU A 176 -7.39 -18.34 12.37
N PHE A 177 -7.32 -19.66 12.47
CA PHE A 177 -7.00 -20.38 13.72
C PHE A 177 -5.56 -20.90 13.83
N SER A 178 -4.79 -20.88 12.74
CA SER A 178 -3.44 -21.46 12.72
C SER A 178 -2.32 -20.43 12.60
N HIS A 179 -2.63 -19.14 12.56
CA HIS A 179 -1.67 -18.05 12.34
C HIS A 179 -0.75 -18.26 11.12
N LYS A 180 -1.21 -19.02 10.13
CA LYS A 180 -0.46 -19.30 8.91
C LYS A 180 -1.14 -18.63 7.73
N ALA A 181 -0.41 -17.78 7.03
CA ALA A 181 -0.79 -17.27 5.73
C ALA A 181 0.02 -18.03 4.65
N ALA A 182 -0.66 -18.64 3.70
CA ALA A 182 -0.03 -19.32 2.57
C ALA A 182 -0.62 -18.80 1.26
N ILE A 183 0.25 -18.61 0.27
CA ILE A 183 -0.16 -18.31 -1.10
C ILE A 183 0.14 -19.56 -1.93
N ASN A 184 -0.92 -20.23 -2.38
CA ASN A 184 -0.78 -21.39 -3.27
C ASN A 184 -0.74 -20.93 -4.72
N PHE A 185 0.33 -21.26 -5.38
CA PHE A 185 0.50 -21.13 -6.83
C PHE A 185 0.17 -22.47 -7.49
N SER A 186 -0.79 -22.47 -8.39
CA SER A 186 -1.07 -23.66 -9.22
C SER A 186 -0.97 -23.27 -10.69
N LEU A 187 -0.04 -23.91 -11.39
CA LEU A 187 0.12 -23.84 -12.85
C LEU A 187 -0.44 -25.14 -13.44
N TYR A 188 -1.48 -25.02 -14.26
CA TYR A 188 -1.99 -26.15 -15.05
C TYR A 188 -1.58 -25.94 -16.51
N PHE A 189 -0.87 -26.93 -17.08
CA PHE A 189 -0.41 -26.96 -18.46
C PHE A 189 -1.41 -27.71 -19.34
#